data_4ca930bfdc73a0f7e57605aec7ce0c69
#
_entry.id   4ca930bfdc73a0f7e57605aec7ce0c69
#
_cell.length_a   1.000
_cell.length_b   1.000
_cell.length_c   1.000
_cell.angle_alpha   90.00
_cell.angle_beta   90.00
_cell.angle_gamma   90.00
#
_symmetry.space_group_name_H-M   'P 1'
#
loop_
_entity.id
_entity.type
_entity.pdbx_description
1 polymer ?
#
loop_
_entity_poly.entity_id
_entity_poly.type
_entity_poly.pdbx_seq_one_letter_code
_entity_poly.pdbx_strand_id
1 'polypeptide(L)'
;VFRSLAMKATPSRVAFFIARSTVGVFFALSAIAQTSWATEGADRAKPMCAACHGTLGVSTIPSIPSLAGQPKVFIENQLVMIREGLREVPAMTGMLDKLSDADLTALARWYADQTLDAGVAQASATPPQSARIAAGATMAKQALCGTCHLPTYLGQSQVPRLAGQREDYLQQTMVLMRDGKAIGRDSIMSSTLRGMNDEQLRDLAHYFSTIGTKP
;
A
#
# COMPACT_ATOMS: atom_id res chain seq x y z
N VAL A 1 -31.91 57.48 44.15
CA VAL A 1 -31.31 57.35 45.49
C VAL A 1 -31.38 55.89 45.92
N PHE A 2 -30.39 55.10 45.69
CA PHE A 2 -30.10 53.85 46.44
C PHE A 2 -28.62 53.62 46.49
N ARG A 3 -28.13 53.55 47.72
CA ARG A 3 -26.68 53.39 48.08
C ARG A 3 -26.18 51.97 47.79
N SER A 4 -25.04 51.92 47.19
CA SER A 4 -24.21 50.71 47.05
C SER A 4 -23.57 50.38 48.42
N LEU A 5 -23.65 49.11 48.81
CA LEU A 5 -22.91 48.53 49.89
C LEU A 5 -21.88 47.55 49.28
N ALA A 6 -20.61 47.95 49.35
CA ALA A 6 -19.48 47.10 48.96
C ALA A 6 -19.14 46.14 50.12
N MET A 7 -19.18 44.85 49.86
CA MET A 7 -18.60 43.83 50.76
C MET A 7 -17.23 43.40 50.22
N LYS A 8 -16.21 43.67 51.05
CA LYS A 8 -14.83 43.18 50.87
C LYS A 8 -14.78 41.69 51.25
N ALA A 9 -14.36 40.84 50.31
CA ALA A 9 -14.01 39.47 50.59
C ALA A 9 -12.47 39.30 50.50
N THR A 10 -11.86 38.84 51.56
CA THR A 10 -10.45 38.50 51.71
C THR A 10 -10.08 37.25 50.98
N PRO A 11 -8.90 37.12 50.37
CA PRO A 11 -8.48 35.89 49.69
C PRO A 11 -7.93 34.87 50.71
N SER A 12 -8.57 33.70 50.77
CA SER A 12 -8.05 32.54 51.47
C SER A 12 -7.01 31.84 50.60
N ARG A 13 -5.76 31.79 51.09
CA ARG A 13 -4.67 30.98 50.51
C ARG A 13 -4.87 29.53 50.98
N VAL A 14 -5.28 28.63 50.10
CA VAL A 14 -5.14 27.18 50.33
C VAL A 14 -4.58 26.53 49.07
N ALA A 15 -3.37 26.09 49.23
CA ALA A 15 -2.67 24.97 48.63
C ALA A 15 -3.05 24.49 47.21
N PHE A 16 -2.20 24.83 46.30
CA PHE A 16 -2.08 24.17 45.00
C PHE A 16 -0.76 23.34 44.99
N PHE A 17 -0.83 22.16 45.56
CA PHE A 17 0.20 21.15 45.35
C PHE A 17 -0.44 19.78 45.12
N ILE A 18 0.09 19.06 44.16
CA ILE A 18 -0.19 17.69 43.76
C ILE A 18 -1.17 17.57 42.55
N ALA A 19 -0.63 17.69 41.34
CA ALA A 19 -1.06 16.92 40.15
C ALA A 19 -0.03 17.10 39.02
N ARG A 20 1.17 16.57 39.17
CA ARG A 20 2.19 16.68 38.14
C ARG A 20 3.03 15.40 37.94
N SER A 21 2.45 14.23 37.97
CA SER A 21 3.25 13.00 37.78
C SER A 21 2.55 11.83 37.06
N THR A 22 1.30 11.92 36.62
CA THR A 22 0.62 10.74 36.04
C THR A 22 0.42 10.77 34.52
N VAL A 23 0.68 11.90 33.86
CA VAL A 23 0.46 12.00 32.39
C VAL A 23 1.65 11.49 31.58
N GLY A 24 2.86 11.51 32.14
CA GLY A 24 4.08 11.11 31.41
C GLY A 24 4.26 9.61 31.20
N VAL A 25 3.69 8.76 32.06
CA VAL A 25 3.89 7.31 31.99
C VAL A 25 3.00 6.65 30.95
N PHE A 26 1.78 7.16 30.73
CA PHE A 26 0.87 6.61 29.72
C PHE A 26 1.31 6.88 28.26
N PHE A 27 1.99 8.00 28.00
CA PHE A 27 2.50 8.30 26.67
C PHE A 27 3.72 7.44 26.26
N ALA A 28 4.55 7.06 27.23
CA ALA A 28 5.73 6.23 26.97
C ALA A 28 5.36 4.76 26.64
N LEU A 29 4.33 4.21 27.29
CA LEU A 29 3.86 2.84 26.98
C LEU A 29 3.20 2.71 25.59
N SER A 30 2.50 3.76 25.12
CA SER A 30 1.87 3.74 23.80
C SER A 30 2.89 3.78 22.65
N ALA A 31 4.02 4.46 22.83
CA ALA A 31 5.07 4.53 21.82
C ALA A 31 5.86 3.20 21.68
N ILE A 32 6.00 2.45 22.76
CA ILE A 32 6.71 1.15 22.75
C ILE A 32 5.86 0.07 22.04
N ALA A 33 4.53 0.11 22.17
CA ALA A 33 3.65 -0.83 21.50
C ALA A 33 3.67 -0.67 19.96
N GLN A 34 3.82 0.54 19.45
CA GLN A 34 3.84 0.80 17.99
C GLN A 34 5.15 0.34 17.32
N THR A 35 6.28 0.33 18.02
CA THR A 35 7.56 -0.12 17.47
C THR A 35 7.66 -1.64 17.34
N SER A 36 6.95 -2.41 18.19
CA SER A 36 7.01 -3.87 18.14
C SER A 36 6.32 -4.48 16.91
N TRP A 37 5.23 -3.87 16.44
CA TRP A 37 4.50 -4.38 15.26
C TRP A 37 5.29 -4.21 13.95
N ALA A 38 6.02 -3.11 13.81
CA ALA A 38 6.85 -2.87 12.63
C ALA A 38 8.05 -3.83 12.58
N THR A 39 8.63 -4.15 13.73
CA THR A 39 9.77 -5.08 13.85
C THR A 39 9.38 -6.51 13.52
N GLU A 40 8.23 -6.96 13.99
CA GLU A 40 7.73 -8.32 13.73
C GLU A 40 7.42 -8.54 12.25
N GLY A 41 6.73 -7.62 11.59
CA GLY A 41 6.48 -7.66 10.15
C GLY A 41 7.77 -7.66 9.33
N ALA A 42 8.75 -6.81 9.70
CA ALA A 42 10.04 -6.75 9.04
C ALA A 42 10.85 -8.05 9.20
N ASP A 43 10.84 -8.65 10.38
CA ASP A 43 11.56 -9.90 10.63
C ASP A 43 10.98 -11.08 9.85
N ARG A 44 9.67 -11.12 9.64
CA ARG A 44 9.02 -12.12 8.79
C ARG A 44 9.25 -11.85 7.30
N ALA A 45 9.25 -10.58 6.88
CA ALA A 45 9.46 -10.21 5.49
C ALA A 45 10.86 -10.58 4.98
N LYS A 46 11.89 -10.40 5.81
CA LYS A 46 13.28 -10.63 5.43
C LYS A 46 13.56 -12.07 4.92
N PRO A 47 13.28 -13.14 5.67
CA PRO A 47 13.61 -14.48 5.24
C PRO A 47 12.62 -15.07 4.24
N MET A 48 11.34 -14.76 4.32
CA MET A 48 10.27 -15.45 3.59
C MET A 48 9.90 -14.76 2.27
N CYS A 49 9.83 -13.44 2.28
CA CYS A 49 9.28 -12.66 1.18
C CYS A 49 10.37 -11.95 0.37
N ALA A 50 11.48 -11.55 1.03
CA ALA A 50 12.54 -10.75 0.44
C ALA A 50 13.25 -11.43 -0.73
N ALA A 51 13.33 -12.77 -0.73
CA ALA A 51 13.96 -13.54 -1.79
C ALA A 51 13.33 -13.27 -3.17
N CYS A 52 12.03 -13.04 -3.22
CA CYS A 52 11.28 -12.78 -4.44
C CYS A 52 10.88 -11.30 -4.59
N HIS A 53 10.41 -10.68 -3.50
CA HIS A 53 9.89 -9.31 -3.54
C HIS A 53 10.95 -8.23 -3.26
N GLY A 54 12.21 -8.63 -2.98
CA GLY A 54 13.28 -7.72 -2.58
C GLY A 54 13.23 -7.34 -1.09
N THR A 55 14.38 -6.96 -0.52
CA THR A 55 14.57 -6.73 0.92
C THR A 55 13.60 -5.69 1.49
N LEU A 56 13.31 -4.64 0.71
CA LEU A 56 12.35 -3.58 1.07
C LEU A 56 11.04 -3.68 0.26
N GLY A 57 10.77 -4.82 -0.33
CA GLY A 57 9.58 -5.01 -1.16
C GLY A 57 9.69 -4.38 -2.55
N VAL A 58 10.90 -4.10 -3.02
CA VAL A 58 11.17 -3.62 -4.38
C VAL A 58 11.73 -4.78 -5.20
N SER A 59 10.86 -5.40 -6.01
CA SER A 59 11.24 -6.58 -6.80
C SER A 59 12.07 -6.21 -8.02
N THR A 60 13.11 -7.00 -8.26
CA THR A 60 13.91 -6.98 -9.51
C THR A 60 13.62 -8.18 -10.40
N ILE A 61 12.79 -9.11 -9.94
CA ILE A 61 12.48 -10.36 -10.66
C ILE A 61 11.28 -10.10 -11.59
N PRO A 62 11.35 -10.47 -12.88
CA PRO A 62 10.22 -10.39 -13.81
C PRO A 62 8.98 -11.07 -13.25
N SER A 63 7.81 -10.47 -13.48
CA SER A 63 6.48 -10.97 -13.06
C SER A 63 6.25 -11.07 -11.54
N ILE A 64 7.25 -10.74 -10.71
CA ILE A 64 7.09 -10.61 -9.25
C ILE A 64 6.82 -9.16 -8.92
N PRO A 65 5.68 -8.82 -8.26
CA PRO A 65 5.34 -7.43 -8.00
C PRO A 65 6.20 -6.79 -6.91
N SER A 66 6.42 -5.49 -7.02
CA SER A 66 6.89 -4.68 -5.90
C SER A 66 5.76 -4.45 -4.90
N LEU A 67 6.05 -4.67 -3.62
CA LEU A 67 5.12 -4.52 -2.50
C LEU A 67 5.28 -3.16 -1.78
N ALA A 68 6.46 -2.55 -1.87
CA ALA A 68 6.78 -1.27 -1.24
C ALA A 68 5.76 -0.19 -1.60
N GLY A 69 5.21 0.51 -0.59
CA GLY A 69 4.23 1.59 -0.79
C GLY A 69 2.89 1.15 -1.38
N GLN A 70 2.57 -0.13 -1.39
CA GLN A 70 1.21 -0.57 -1.68
C GLN A 70 0.30 -0.26 -0.50
N PRO A 71 -0.97 0.12 -0.72
CA PRO A 71 -1.90 0.37 0.37
C PRO A 71 -2.01 -0.84 1.32
N LYS A 72 -1.91 -0.59 2.64
CA LYS A 72 -1.93 -1.64 3.67
C LYS A 72 -3.12 -2.58 3.51
N VAL A 73 -4.33 -2.03 3.36
CA VAL A 73 -5.56 -2.84 3.23
C VAL A 73 -5.53 -3.71 1.98
N PHE A 74 -4.96 -3.20 0.87
CA PHE A 74 -4.78 -3.99 -0.34
C PHE A 74 -3.86 -5.19 -0.08
N ILE A 75 -2.66 -4.99 0.52
CA ILE A 75 -1.73 -6.10 0.80
C ILE A 75 -2.39 -7.11 1.73
N GLU A 76 -2.99 -6.65 2.84
CA GLU A 76 -3.64 -7.48 3.84
C GLU A 76 -4.70 -8.39 3.20
N ASN A 77 -5.61 -7.81 2.39
CA ASN A 77 -6.61 -8.57 1.66
C ASN A 77 -5.98 -9.60 0.71
N GLN A 78 -4.92 -9.22 -0.01
CA GLN A 78 -4.26 -10.16 -0.93
C GLN A 78 -3.61 -11.33 -0.19
N LEU A 79 -2.94 -11.07 0.94
CA LEU A 79 -2.33 -12.12 1.76
C LEU A 79 -3.39 -13.08 2.33
N VAL A 80 -4.49 -12.56 2.86
CA VAL A 80 -5.62 -13.38 3.34
C VAL A 80 -6.19 -14.23 2.20
N MET A 81 -6.49 -13.63 1.04
CA MET A 81 -7.06 -14.36 -0.10
C MET A 81 -6.14 -15.47 -0.61
N ILE A 82 -4.82 -15.26 -0.58
CA ILE A 82 -3.83 -16.29 -0.99
C ILE A 82 -3.79 -17.38 0.06
N ARG A 83 -3.74 -17.07 1.37
CA ARG A 83 -3.71 -18.07 2.45
C ARG A 83 -4.96 -18.96 2.44
N GLU A 84 -6.12 -18.34 2.22
CA GLU A 84 -7.41 -19.09 2.18
C GLU A 84 -7.69 -19.75 0.82
N GLY A 85 -6.74 -19.74 -0.12
CA GLY A 85 -6.90 -20.35 -1.45
C GLY A 85 -7.93 -19.65 -2.35
N LEU A 86 -8.41 -18.46 -1.97
CA LEU A 86 -9.36 -17.68 -2.77
C LEU A 86 -8.69 -16.98 -3.95
N ARG A 87 -7.39 -16.77 -3.87
CA ARG A 87 -6.54 -16.23 -4.93
C ARG A 87 -5.37 -17.16 -5.18
N GLU A 88 -5.31 -17.71 -6.38
CA GLU A 88 -4.23 -18.60 -6.78
C GLU A 88 -2.98 -17.81 -7.20
N VAL A 89 -1.87 -18.08 -6.53
CA VAL A 89 -0.53 -17.60 -6.86
C VAL A 89 0.44 -18.79 -6.67
N PRO A 90 0.67 -19.60 -7.72
CA PRO A 90 1.43 -20.84 -7.59
C PRO A 90 2.79 -20.67 -6.91
N ALA A 91 3.51 -19.57 -7.20
CA ALA A 91 4.80 -19.27 -6.58
C ALA A 91 4.74 -18.98 -5.08
N MET A 92 3.54 -18.74 -4.51
CA MET A 92 3.33 -18.46 -3.08
C MET A 92 2.61 -19.60 -2.35
N THR A 93 2.36 -20.72 -3.01
CA THR A 93 1.65 -21.87 -2.41
C THR A 93 2.35 -22.33 -1.15
N GLY A 94 1.61 -22.43 -0.04
CA GLY A 94 2.10 -22.86 1.27
C GLY A 94 2.91 -21.85 2.06
N MET A 95 3.31 -20.73 1.47
CA MET A 95 4.17 -19.75 2.16
C MET A 95 3.46 -19.02 3.30
N LEU A 96 2.14 -18.91 3.25
CA LEU A 96 1.33 -18.16 4.22
C LEU A 96 0.61 -19.05 5.25
N ASP A 97 0.61 -20.38 5.09
CA ASP A 97 -0.20 -21.32 5.85
C ASP A 97 0.01 -21.24 7.38
N LYS A 98 1.23 -20.91 7.80
CA LYS A 98 1.60 -20.83 9.22
C LYS A 98 1.53 -19.41 9.79
N LEU A 99 1.08 -18.44 9.01
CA LEU A 99 1.00 -17.05 9.44
C LEU A 99 -0.39 -16.76 10.02
N SER A 100 -0.41 -16.16 11.21
CA SER A 100 -1.64 -15.66 11.84
C SER A 100 -2.13 -14.37 11.16
N ASP A 101 -3.37 -13.97 11.45
CA ASP A 101 -3.92 -12.68 10.97
C ASP A 101 -3.06 -11.49 11.44
N ALA A 102 -2.54 -11.55 12.67
CA ALA A 102 -1.63 -10.53 13.20
C ALA A 102 -0.34 -10.45 12.38
N ASP A 103 0.20 -11.58 11.92
CA ASP A 103 1.39 -11.63 11.07
C ASP A 103 1.11 -11.03 9.68
N LEU A 104 -0.04 -11.35 9.08
CA LEU A 104 -0.42 -10.78 7.79
C LEU A 104 -0.63 -9.28 7.88
N THR A 105 -1.26 -8.80 8.97
CA THR A 105 -1.43 -7.36 9.25
C THR A 105 -0.09 -6.65 9.43
N ALA A 106 0.85 -7.26 10.16
CA ALA A 106 2.19 -6.72 10.39
C ALA A 106 2.99 -6.63 9.07
N LEU A 107 2.96 -7.70 8.25
CA LEU A 107 3.58 -7.71 6.92
C LEU A 107 2.99 -6.63 6.00
N ALA A 108 1.66 -6.53 5.97
CA ALA A 108 0.96 -5.55 5.15
C ALA A 108 1.34 -4.12 5.53
N ARG A 109 1.41 -3.83 6.83
CA ARG A 109 1.85 -2.54 7.34
C ARG A 109 3.30 -2.25 6.99
N TRP A 110 4.19 -3.22 7.24
CA TRP A 110 5.60 -3.04 6.96
C TRP A 110 5.88 -2.69 5.50
N TYR A 111 5.26 -3.41 4.55
CA TYR A 111 5.41 -3.11 3.12
C TYR A 111 4.76 -1.79 2.70
N ALA A 112 3.62 -1.42 3.31
CA ALA A 112 2.95 -0.15 3.04
C ALA A 112 3.81 1.05 3.46
N ASP A 113 4.59 0.90 4.54
CA ASP A 113 5.47 1.93 5.09
C ASP A 113 6.81 2.05 4.31
N GLN A 114 7.11 1.11 3.38
CA GLN A 114 8.31 1.20 2.54
C GLN A 114 8.11 2.20 1.40
N THR A 115 9.18 2.88 1.03
CA THR A 115 9.19 3.74 -0.16
C THR A 115 9.68 2.98 -1.37
N LEU A 116 9.00 3.18 -2.49
CA LEU A 116 9.49 2.75 -3.79
C LEU A 116 10.29 3.93 -4.39
N ASP A 117 11.62 3.88 -4.31
CA ASP A 117 12.45 4.88 -4.97
C ASP A 117 12.31 4.73 -6.48
N ALA A 118 11.99 5.83 -7.17
CA ALA A 118 11.76 5.85 -8.61
C ALA A 118 12.96 5.31 -9.42
N GLY A 119 14.20 5.46 -8.90
CA GLY A 119 15.41 4.92 -9.51
C GLY A 119 15.50 3.39 -9.49
N VAL A 120 14.84 2.73 -8.53
CA VAL A 120 14.83 1.26 -8.40
C VAL A 120 13.59 0.66 -9.07
N ALA A 121 12.48 1.40 -9.09
CA ALA A 121 11.26 0.99 -9.81
C ALA A 121 11.47 0.93 -11.33
N GLN A 122 12.37 1.75 -11.85
CA GLN A 122 12.77 1.77 -13.28
C GLN A 122 13.68 0.61 -13.72
N ALA A 123 13.90 -0.39 -12.89
CA ALA A 123 14.46 -1.68 -13.33
C ALA A 123 13.44 -2.49 -14.16
N SER A 124 12.50 -1.82 -14.85
CA SER A 124 11.82 -2.36 -16.02
C SER A 124 12.90 -2.65 -17.06
N ALA A 125 12.93 -3.85 -17.60
CA ALA A 125 13.88 -4.25 -18.61
C ALA A 125 13.78 -3.42 -19.91
N THR A 126 12.75 -2.58 -20.00
CA THR A 126 12.44 -1.78 -21.19
C THR A 126 12.74 -0.29 -20.92
N PRO A 127 13.65 0.34 -21.67
CA PRO A 127 13.85 1.79 -21.58
C PRO A 127 12.55 2.56 -21.86
N PRO A 128 12.34 3.72 -21.22
CA PRO A 128 11.15 4.55 -21.45
C PRO A 128 10.96 4.88 -22.93
N GLN A 129 9.78 4.53 -23.47
CA GLN A 129 9.40 4.79 -24.85
C GLN A 129 8.31 5.84 -24.87
N SER A 130 8.62 7.06 -25.33
CA SER A 130 7.72 8.21 -25.29
C SER A 130 6.37 7.96 -25.98
N ALA A 131 6.37 7.25 -27.10
CA ALA A 131 5.15 6.89 -27.82
C ALA A 131 4.23 5.98 -26.97
N ARG A 132 4.78 4.96 -26.29
CA ARG A 132 4.02 4.07 -25.40
C ARG A 132 3.51 4.79 -24.17
N ILE A 133 4.34 5.67 -23.60
CA ILE A 133 3.92 6.50 -22.46
C ILE A 133 2.71 7.36 -22.85
N ALA A 134 2.74 8.02 -24.00
CA ALA A 134 1.65 8.85 -24.50
C ALA A 134 0.37 8.01 -24.79
N ALA A 135 0.53 6.84 -25.43
CA ALA A 135 -0.59 5.94 -25.71
C ALA A 135 -1.20 5.40 -24.42
N GLY A 136 -0.39 4.92 -23.48
CA GLY A 136 -0.84 4.43 -22.18
C GLY A 136 -1.52 5.49 -21.34
N ALA A 137 -0.98 6.71 -21.30
CA ALA A 137 -1.61 7.85 -20.60
C ALA A 137 -2.99 8.19 -21.18
N THR A 138 -3.11 8.19 -22.51
CA THR A 138 -4.38 8.44 -23.19
C THR A 138 -5.39 7.34 -22.87
N MET A 139 -4.99 6.09 -22.95
CA MET A 139 -5.82 4.93 -22.62
C MET A 139 -6.27 4.93 -21.15
N ALA A 140 -5.35 5.21 -20.22
CA ALA A 140 -5.65 5.28 -18.79
C ALA A 140 -6.69 6.37 -18.47
N LYS A 141 -6.65 7.50 -19.18
CA LYS A 141 -7.64 8.57 -19.07
C LYS A 141 -8.99 8.14 -19.65
N GLN A 142 -9.01 7.53 -20.84
CA GLN A 142 -10.24 7.06 -21.49
C GLN A 142 -10.95 5.96 -20.68
N ALA A 143 -10.19 5.04 -20.11
CA ALA A 143 -10.70 3.95 -19.26
C ALA A 143 -10.93 4.38 -17.80
N LEU A 144 -10.76 5.66 -17.46
CA LEU A 144 -11.02 6.25 -16.14
C LEU A 144 -10.26 5.56 -14.99
N CYS A 145 -9.06 5.03 -15.26
CA CYS A 145 -8.27 4.29 -14.27
C CYS A 145 -8.00 5.12 -13.00
N GLY A 146 -7.76 6.42 -13.16
CA GLY A 146 -7.51 7.35 -12.06
C GLY A 146 -8.70 7.59 -11.12
N THR A 147 -9.91 7.18 -11.47
CA THR A 147 -11.10 7.30 -10.61
C THR A 147 -10.96 6.42 -9.36
N CYS A 148 -10.49 5.19 -9.52
CA CYS A 148 -10.28 4.24 -8.42
C CYS A 148 -8.83 4.25 -7.93
N HIS A 149 -7.86 4.24 -8.85
CA HIS A 149 -6.43 4.20 -8.52
C HIS A 149 -5.83 5.56 -8.14
N LEU A 150 -6.64 6.62 -8.01
CA LEU A 150 -6.31 8.03 -7.85
C LEU A 150 -5.67 8.64 -9.12
N PRO A 151 -5.75 9.97 -9.31
CA PRO A 151 -5.09 10.64 -10.43
C PRO A 151 -3.57 10.45 -10.47
N THR A 152 -2.96 10.19 -9.30
CA THR A 152 -1.54 9.89 -9.14
C THR A 152 -1.20 8.41 -9.35
N TYR A 153 -2.21 7.54 -9.47
CA TYR A 153 -2.08 6.07 -9.53
C TYR A 153 -1.35 5.45 -8.33
N LEU A 154 -1.35 6.14 -7.18
CA LEU A 154 -0.76 5.63 -5.93
C LEU A 154 -1.67 4.64 -5.21
N GLY A 155 -2.92 4.51 -5.63
CA GLY A 155 -3.89 3.62 -5.00
C GLY A 155 -4.40 4.12 -3.65
N GLN A 156 -5.41 3.46 -3.12
CA GLN A 156 -6.00 3.78 -1.82
C GLN A 156 -6.79 2.60 -1.26
N SER A 157 -6.77 2.40 0.05
CA SER A 157 -7.55 1.33 0.68
C SER A 157 -7.26 -0.03 0.04
N GLN A 158 -8.26 -0.68 -0.59
CA GLN A 158 -8.10 -1.96 -1.30
C GLN A 158 -7.79 -1.80 -2.80
N VAL A 159 -7.66 -0.58 -3.29
CA VAL A 159 -7.28 -0.32 -4.69
C VAL A 159 -5.75 -0.16 -4.76
N PRO A 160 -5.05 -1.01 -5.55
CA PRO A 160 -3.59 -1.02 -5.54
C PRO A 160 -2.96 0.21 -6.20
N ARG A 161 -1.73 0.50 -5.79
CA ARG A 161 -0.82 1.40 -6.50
C ARG A 161 -0.39 0.76 -7.82
N LEU A 162 -0.51 1.52 -8.91
CA LEU A 162 -0.02 1.18 -10.24
C LEU A 162 1.30 1.89 -10.56
N ALA A 163 1.45 3.15 -10.09
CA ALA A 163 2.63 3.97 -10.31
C ALA A 163 3.91 3.25 -9.87
N GLY A 164 4.88 3.15 -10.76
CA GLY A 164 6.17 2.52 -10.51
C GLY A 164 6.09 1.01 -10.24
N GLN A 165 4.98 0.34 -10.54
CA GLN A 165 4.91 -1.12 -10.47
C GLN A 165 5.64 -1.72 -11.68
N ARG A 166 6.12 -2.96 -11.54
CA ARG A 166 6.81 -3.66 -12.61
C ARG A 166 5.93 -3.82 -13.85
N GLU A 167 6.48 -3.45 -15.00
CA GLU A 167 5.79 -3.47 -16.30
C GLU A 167 5.29 -4.87 -16.66
N ASP A 168 6.17 -5.87 -16.57
CA ASP A 168 5.87 -7.26 -16.89
C ASP A 168 4.78 -7.85 -15.97
N TYR A 169 4.82 -7.52 -14.66
CA TYR A 169 3.75 -7.91 -13.73
C TYR A 169 2.41 -7.24 -14.06
N LEU A 170 2.42 -5.94 -14.36
CA LEU A 170 1.22 -5.20 -14.75
C LEU A 170 0.60 -5.79 -16.01
N GLN A 171 1.42 -5.99 -17.05
CA GLN A 171 0.96 -6.55 -18.33
C GLN A 171 0.35 -7.94 -18.13
N GLN A 172 1.08 -8.85 -17.50
CA GLN A 172 0.60 -10.20 -17.25
C GLN A 172 -0.71 -10.23 -16.45
N THR A 173 -0.76 -9.43 -15.38
CA THR A 173 -1.95 -9.35 -14.51
C THR A 173 -3.16 -8.81 -15.28
N MET A 174 -3.01 -7.76 -16.09
CA MET A 174 -4.09 -7.20 -16.88
C MET A 174 -4.58 -8.18 -17.96
N VAL A 175 -3.68 -8.91 -18.60
CA VAL A 175 -4.05 -9.98 -19.56
C VAL A 175 -4.87 -11.07 -18.88
N LEU A 176 -4.44 -11.57 -17.72
CA LEU A 176 -5.19 -12.58 -16.96
C LEU A 176 -6.56 -12.08 -16.54
N MET A 177 -6.68 -10.81 -16.11
CA MET A 177 -7.98 -10.20 -15.76
C MET A 177 -8.89 -10.05 -16.97
N ARG A 178 -8.39 -9.55 -18.10
CA ARG A 178 -9.13 -9.40 -19.35
C ARG A 178 -9.70 -10.75 -19.83
N ASP A 179 -8.90 -11.78 -19.74
CA ASP A 179 -9.22 -13.13 -20.24
C ASP A 179 -10.07 -13.95 -19.24
N GLY A 180 -10.45 -13.37 -18.10
CA GLY A 180 -11.24 -14.05 -17.06
C GLY A 180 -10.48 -15.18 -16.35
N LYS A 181 -9.13 -15.19 -16.43
CA LYS A 181 -8.26 -16.21 -15.83
C LYS A 181 -7.68 -15.79 -14.48
N ALA A 182 -7.98 -14.58 -14.02
CA ALA A 182 -7.46 -14.03 -12.77
C ALA A 182 -8.38 -14.41 -11.59
N ILE A 183 -8.33 -15.67 -11.16
CA ILE A 183 -9.14 -16.19 -10.03
C ILE A 183 -8.84 -15.39 -8.77
N GLY A 184 -9.90 -14.99 -8.04
CA GLY A 184 -9.79 -14.20 -6.82
C GLY A 184 -9.33 -12.75 -7.03
N ARG A 185 -9.42 -12.24 -8.25
CA ARG A 185 -9.17 -10.82 -8.57
C ARG A 185 -10.50 -10.06 -8.71
N ASP A 186 -10.41 -8.74 -8.59
CA ASP A 186 -11.56 -7.85 -8.67
C ASP A 186 -12.26 -7.93 -10.04
N SER A 187 -13.58 -8.19 -10.02
CA SER A 187 -14.41 -8.30 -11.23
C SER A 187 -14.59 -6.96 -11.96
N ILE A 188 -14.49 -5.83 -11.24
CA ILE A 188 -14.57 -4.50 -11.86
C ILE A 188 -13.38 -4.31 -12.78
N MET A 189 -12.17 -4.71 -12.33
CA MET A 189 -10.98 -4.66 -13.17
C MET A 189 -11.10 -5.55 -14.41
N SER A 190 -11.60 -6.77 -14.25
CA SER A 190 -11.85 -7.67 -15.39
C SER A 190 -12.83 -7.08 -16.41
N SER A 191 -13.87 -6.40 -15.92
CA SER A 191 -14.84 -5.71 -16.78
C SER A 191 -14.23 -4.49 -17.48
N THR A 192 -13.42 -3.70 -16.77
CA THR A 192 -12.76 -2.50 -17.31
C THR A 192 -11.77 -2.86 -18.42
N LEU A 193 -11.06 -3.97 -18.29
CA LEU A 193 -10.05 -4.40 -19.26
C LEU A 193 -10.65 -5.20 -20.44
N ARG A 194 -11.93 -5.57 -20.37
CA ARG A 194 -12.61 -6.34 -21.43
C ARG A 194 -12.58 -5.57 -22.75
N GLY A 195 -12.17 -6.22 -23.81
CA GLY A 195 -12.09 -5.63 -25.15
C GLY A 195 -10.78 -4.90 -25.45
N MET A 196 -9.89 -4.73 -24.46
CA MET A 196 -8.56 -4.20 -24.74
C MET A 196 -7.68 -5.26 -25.41
N ASN A 197 -6.95 -4.88 -26.44
CA ASN A 197 -5.96 -5.75 -27.08
C ASN A 197 -4.62 -5.76 -26.33
N ASP A 198 -3.72 -6.68 -26.71
CA ASP A 198 -2.42 -6.86 -26.03
C ASP A 198 -1.52 -5.63 -26.12
N GLU A 199 -1.60 -4.87 -27.23
CA GLU A 199 -0.83 -3.65 -27.41
C GLU A 199 -1.27 -2.56 -26.43
N GLN A 200 -2.58 -2.36 -26.29
CA GLN A 200 -3.16 -1.42 -25.32
C GLN A 200 -2.79 -1.76 -23.88
N LEU A 201 -2.85 -3.05 -23.51
CA LEU A 201 -2.42 -3.49 -22.18
C LEU A 201 -0.93 -3.31 -21.94
N ARG A 202 -0.12 -3.50 -23.00
CA ARG A 202 1.33 -3.26 -22.95
C ARG A 202 1.64 -1.77 -22.77
N ASP A 203 0.94 -0.90 -23.47
CA ASP A 203 1.12 0.55 -23.35
C ASP A 203 0.70 1.07 -21.98
N LEU A 204 -0.41 0.56 -21.42
CA LEU A 204 -0.83 0.83 -20.04
C LEU A 204 0.22 0.39 -19.03
N ALA A 205 0.74 -0.85 -19.16
CA ALA A 205 1.76 -1.39 -18.27
C ALA A 205 3.03 -0.54 -18.30
N HIS A 206 3.48 -0.17 -19.50
CA HIS A 206 4.63 0.69 -19.70
C HIS A 206 4.42 2.07 -19.08
N TYR A 207 3.28 2.71 -19.35
CA TYR A 207 2.95 4.00 -18.76
C TYR A 207 2.97 3.97 -17.24
N PHE A 208 2.24 3.05 -16.60
CA PHE A 208 2.19 2.97 -15.15
C PHE A 208 3.54 2.66 -14.52
N SER A 209 4.37 1.84 -15.16
CA SER A 209 5.70 1.51 -14.66
C SER A 209 6.66 2.71 -14.64
N THR A 210 6.44 3.71 -15.52
CA THR A 210 7.29 4.92 -15.62
C THR A 210 6.82 6.08 -14.74
N ILE A 211 5.63 6.01 -14.15
CA ILE A 211 5.12 7.07 -13.25
C ILE A 211 5.93 7.06 -11.96
N GLY A 212 6.40 8.25 -11.55
CA GLY A 212 7.06 8.42 -10.26
C GLY A 212 6.11 8.13 -9.08
N THR A 213 6.68 7.65 -7.99
CA THR A 213 5.94 7.23 -6.79
C THR A 213 5.91 8.28 -5.69
N LYS A 214 6.45 9.46 -5.95
CA LYS A 214 6.31 10.60 -5.04
C LYS A 214 5.00 11.32 -5.34
N PRO A 215 4.22 11.66 -4.27
CA PRO A 215 3.02 12.48 -4.41
C PRO A 215 3.34 13.88 -4.91
#